data_a24c376c1b53ce5e97210358b5c30406
#
_entry.id   a24c376c1b53ce5e97210358b5c30406
#
_cell.length_a   1.000
_cell.length_b   1.000
_cell.length_c   1.000
_cell.angle_alpha   90.00
_cell.angle_beta   90.00
_cell.angle_gamma   90.00
#
_symmetry.space_group_name_H-M   'P 1'
#
loop_
_entity.id
_entity.type
_entity.pdbx_description
1 polymer ?
#
loop_
_entity_poly.entity_id
_entity_poly.type
_entity_poly.pdbx_seq_one_letter_code
_entity_poly.pdbx_strand_id
1 'polypeptide(L)'
;MEKLTKNRAELLRLFFTNPDQSFYMQEIGRILGKKPGYFQRMINNMEKDGVLISERKANARYFKVNKEYPLYEEYKNIVFKTVGVVGGIKEVLQKAGGVNFSFIYGSYAKAKENYLSDIDLIVVGKCNEDKLINGFDQLEESLKREINYKLYGLNDFKNQVRQREPFLLNILEDKKTMVIGGENELRKILKR
;
A
#
# COMPACT_ATOMS: atom_id res chain seq x y z
N MET A 1 -4.26 -7.42 -22.70
CA MET A 1 -4.30 -6.95 -21.30
C MET A 1 -4.64 -5.47 -21.34
N GLU A 2 -5.81 -5.09 -20.83
CA GLU A 2 -6.27 -3.70 -20.85
C GLU A 2 -5.31 -2.83 -20.02
N LYS A 3 -4.85 -1.72 -20.61
CA LYS A 3 -3.92 -0.80 -19.92
C LYS A 3 -4.53 -0.37 -18.58
N LEU A 4 -3.80 -0.53 -17.48
CA LEU A 4 -4.26 -0.13 -16.17
C LEU A 4 -4.40 1.40 -16.15
N THR A 5 -5.59 1.91 -16.45
CA THR A 5 -5.86 3.35 -16.39
C THR A 5 -5.80 3.82 -14.93
N LYS A 6 -5.44 5.09 -14.70
CA LYS A 6 -5.32 5.65 -13.35
C LYS A 6 -6.58 5.38 -12.50
N ASN A 7 -7.76 5.58 -13.06
CA ASN A 7 -9.02 5.34 -12.34
C ASN A 7 -9.27 3.87 -12.02
N ARG A 8 -8.89 2.92 -12.92
CA ARG A 8 -8.99 1.48 -12.66
C ARG A 8 -8.02 1.05 -11.56
N ALA A 9 -6.82 1.61 -11.56
CA ALA A 9 -5.81 1.37 -10.55
C ALA A 9 -6.28 1.83 -9.14
N GLU A 10 -6.91 3.00 -9.06
CA GLU A 10 -7.48 3.53 -7.81
C GLU A 10 -8.62 2.64 -7.27
N LEU A 11 -9.52 2.16 -8.15
CA LEU A 11 -10.57 1.22 -7.75
C LEU A 11 -10.00 -0.12 -7.29
N LEU A 12 -9.06 -0.69 -8.03
CA LEU A 12 -8.42 -1.94 -7.64
C LEU A 12 -7.71 -1.78 -6.29
N ARG A 13 -7.01 -0.67 -6.09
CA ARG A 13 -6.41 -0.35 -4.79
C ARG A 13 -7.47 -0.36 -3.70
N LEU A 14 -8.54 0.44 -3.84
CA LEU A 14 -9.59 0.52 -2.82
C LEU A 14 -10.15 -0.85 -2.44
N PHE A 15 -10.54 -1.65 -3.42
CA PHE A 15 -11.21 -2.93 -3.15
C PHE A 15 -10.25 -4.02 -2.66
N PHE A 16 -9.07 -4.13 -3.26
CA PHE A 16 -8.12 -5.20 -2.92
C PHE A 16 -7.30 -4.92 -1.65
N THR A 17 -7.22 -3.65 -1.21
CA THR A 17 -6.64 -3.34 0.11
C THR A 17 -7.66 -3.41 1.24
N ASN A 18 -8.95 -3.47 0.92
CA ASN A 18 -10.06 -3.59 1.87
C ASN A 18 -11.02 -4.73 1.49
N PRO A 19 -10.55 -5.98 1.42
CA PRO A 19 -11.29 -7.08 0.78
C PRO A 19 -12.53 -7.51 1.57
N ASP A 20 -12.65 -7.15 2.85
CA ASP A 20 -13.80 -7.45 3.70
C ASP A 20 -14.83 -6.31 3.75
N GLN A 21 -14.47 -5.15 3.21
CA GLN A 21 -15.34 -3.98 3.20
C GLN A 21 -16.18 -3.90 1.92
N SER A 22 -17.38 -3.38 2.06
CA SER A 22 -18.26 -3.07 0.93
C SER A 22 -18.50 -1.57 0.86
N PHE A 23 -18.46 -1.01 -0.35
CA PHE A 23 -18.56 0.42 -0.60
C PHE A 23 -19.71 0.71 -1.58
N TYR A 24 -20.51 1.74 -1.31
CA TYR A 24 -21.50 2.23 -2.27
C TYR A 24 -20.94 3.40 -3.11
N MET A 25 -21.59 3.72 -4.21
CA MET A 25 -21.02 4.58 -5.25
C MET A 25 -20.62 5.97 -4.76
N GLN A 26 -21.41 6.62 -3.89
CA GLN A 26 -21.09 7.94 -3.35
C GLN A 26 -19.89 7.88 -2.39
N GLU A 27 -19.77 6.81 -1.63
CA GLU A 27 -18.64 6.57 -0.73
C GLU A 27 -17.34 6.40 -1.52
N ILE A 28 -17.35 5.58 -2.59
CA ILE A 28 -16.22 5.44 -3.51
C ILE A 28 -15.82 6.81 -4.07
N GLY A 29 -16.79 7.59 -4.52
CA GLY A 29 -16.53 8.95 -5.03
C GLY A 29 -15.87 9.85 -3.99
N ARG A 30 -16.32 9.80 -2.74
CA ARG A 30 -15.75 10.58 -1.62
C ARG A 30 -14.32 10.15 -1.29
N ILE A 31 -14.08 8.84 -1.15
CA ILE A 31 -12.75 8.28 -0.85
C ILE A 31 -11.75 8.65 -1.95
N LEU A 32 -12.16 8.57 -3.22
CA LEU A 32 -11.27 8.82 -4.35
C LEU A 32 -11.26 10.30 -4.82
N GLY A 33 -12.01 11.19 -4.13
CA GLY A 33 -12.06 12.61 -4.46
C GLY A 33 -12.64 12.91 -5.83
N LYS A 34 -13.55 12.07 -6.35
CA LYS A 34 -14.11 12.19 -7.72
C LYS A 34 -15.62 11.94 -7.74
N LYS A 35 -16.30 12.52 -8.74
CA LYS A 35 -17.74 12.28 -8.93
C LYS A 35 -18.02 10.80 -9.23
N PRO A 36 -19.08 10.20 -8.66
CA PRO A 36 -19.42 8.77 -8.83
C PRO A 36 -19.51 8.31 -10.29
N GLY A 37 -20.02 9.15 -11.19
CA GLY A 37 -20.14 8.84 -12.61
C GLY A 37 -18.82 8.48 -13.32
N TYR A 38 -17.67 8.92 -12.80
CA TYR A 38 -16.36 8.52 -13.35
C TYR A 38 -16.07 7.03 -13.20
N PHE A 39 -16.68 6.39 -12.20
CA PHE A 39 -16.39 5.00 -11.86
C PHE A 39 -17.49 4.03 -12.26
N GLN A 40 -18.71 4.51 -12.51
CA GLN A 40 -19.89 3.66 -12.71
C GLN A 40 -19.70 2.60 -13.78
N ARG A 41 -19.25 3.01 -14.98
CA ARG A 41 -19.00 2.05 -16.09
C ARG A 41 -17.94 1.03 -15.72
N MET A 42 -16.90 1.47 -15.03
CA MET A 42 -15.75 0.64 -14.65
C MET A 42 -16.12 -0.39 -13.60
N ILE A 43 -16.86 0.03 -12.56
CA ILE A 43 -17.39 -0.86 -11.52
C ILE A 43 -18.33 -1.89 -12.11
N ASN A 44 -19.25 -1.48 -13.00
CA ASN A 44 -20.14 -2.40 -13.68
C ASN A 44 -19.39 -3.43 -14.54
N ASN A 45 -18.31 -3.01 -15.21
CA ASN A 45 -17.47 -3.95 -15.97
C ASN A 45 -16.74 -4.93 -15.03
N MET A 46 -16.15 -4.43 -13.93
CA MET A 46 -15.47 -5.28 -12.93
C MET A 46 -16.41 -6.30 -12.30
N GLU A 47 -17.68 -5.92 -12.10
CA GLU A 47 -18.70 -6.84 -11.60
C GLU A 47 -19.09 -7.87 -12.68
N LYS A 48 -19.32 -7.45 -13.93
CA LYS A 48 -19.59 -8.35 -15.06
C LYS A 48 -18.46 -9.36 -15.27
N ASP A 49 -17.21 -8.92 -15.06
CA ASP A 49 -16.01 -9.76 -15.16
C ASP A 49 -15.84 -10.68 -13.93
N GLY A 50 -16.70 -10.55 -12.91
CA GLY A 50 -16.67 -11.35 -11.68
C GLY A 50 -15.62 -10.90 -10.65
N VAL A 51 -14.87 -9.83 -10.91
CA VAL A 51 -13.86 -9.27 -9.99
C VAL A 51 -14.52 -8.66 -8.75
N LEU A 52 -15.67 -8.01 -8.93
CA LEU A 52 -16.50 -7.48 -7.85
C LEU A 52 -17.82 -8.24 -7.78
N ILE A 53 -18.39 -8.29 -6.59
CA ILE A 53 -19.78 -8.69 -6.35
C ILE A 53 -20.51 -7.56 -5.68
N SER A 54 -21.84 -7.52 -5.84
CA SER A 54 -22.65 -6.49 -5.22
C SER A 54 -23.86 -7.07 -4.50
N GLU A 55 -24.31 -6.32 -3.49
CA GLU A 55 -25.54 -6.56 -2.77
C GLU A 55 -26.34 -5.24 -2.65
N ARG A 56 -27.66 -5.33 -2.60
CA ARG A 56 -28.52 -4.18 -2.30
C ARG A 56 -28.82 -4.14 -0.80
N LYS A 57 -28.54 -2.99 -0.17
CA LYS A 57 -28.94 -2.70 1.21
C LYS A 57 -29.73 -1.40 1.20
N ALA A 58 -30.99 -1.48 1.60
CA ALA A 58 -31.96 -0.39 1.49
C ALA A 58 -31.97 0.21 0.07
N ASN A 59 -31.67 1.50 -0.08
CA ASN A 59 -31.70 2.22 -1.36
C ASN A 59 -30.32 2.31 -2.05
N ALA A 60 -29.31 1.61 -1.55
CA ALA A 60 -27.95 1.67 -2.10
C ALA A 60 -27.45 0.28 -2.53
N ARG A 61 -26.63 0.29 -3.58
CA ARG A 61 -25.91 -0.89 -4.06
C ARG A 61 -24.48 -0.82 -3.55
N TYR A 62 -24.09 -1.83 -2.79
CA TYR A 62 -22.76 -1.99 -2.21
C TYR A 62 -21.95 -2.98 -3.01
N PHE A 63 -20.71 -2.64 -3.27
CA PHE A 63 -19.77 -3.45 -4.03
C PHE A 63 -18.62 -3.88 -3.11
N LYS A 64 -18.16 -5.11 -3.27
CA LYS A 64 -16.96 -5.63 -2.62
C LYS A 64 -16.17 -6.52 -3.58
N VAL A 65 -14.91 -6.76 -3.29
CA VAL A 65 -14.11 -7.70 -4.08
C VAL A 65 -14.66 -9.11 -3.94
N ASN A 66 -14.66 -9.85 -5.04
CA ASN A 66 -15.02 -11.26 -5.05
C ASN A 66 -13.79 -12.11 -4.70
N LYS A 67 -13.74 -12.64 -3.49
CA LYS A 67 -12.63 -13.52 -3.05
C LYS A 67 -12.61 -14.88 -3.73
N GLU A 68 -13.75 -15.30 -4.32
CA GLU A 68 -13.89 -16.55 -5.07
C GLU A 68 -13.56 -16.36 -6.56
N TYR A 69 -13.19 -15.15 -6.97
CA TYR A 69 -12.74 -14.90 -8.34
C TYR A 69 -11.47 -15.72 -8.64
N PRO A 70 -11.45 -16.49 -9.74
CA PRO A 70 -10.36 -17.44 -10.02
C PRO A 70 -8.95 -16.84 -10.01
N LEU A 71 -8.82 -15.54 -10.33
CA LEU A 71 -7.56 -14.81 -10.35
C LEU A 71 -7.44 -13.82 -9.18
N TYR A 72 -8.15 -14.06 -8.06
CA TYR A 72 -8.17 -13.15 -6.92
C TYR A 72 -6.77 -12.93 -6.35
N GLU A 73 -6.01 -14.00 -6.08
CA GLU A 73 -4.67 -13.90 -5.49
C GLU A 73 -3.67 -13.23 -6.45
N GLU A 74 -3.76 -13.49 -7.75
CA GLU A 74 -2.93 -12.85 -8.76
C GLU A 74 -3.20 -11.34 -8.81
N TYR A 75 -4.47 -10.95 -8.88
CA TYR A 75 -4.87 -9.53 -8.84
C TYR A 75 -4.42 -8.85 -7.56
N LYS A 76 -4.62 -9.50 -6.42
CA LYS A 76 -4.18 -9.02 -5.11
C LYS A 76 -2.67 -8.78 -5.10
N ASN A 77 -1.87 -9.73 -5.57
CA ASN A 77 -0.43 -9.60 -5.67
C ASN A 77 0.01 -8.48 -6.63
N ILE A 78 -0.66 -8.34 -7.79
CA ILE A 78 -0.39 -7.27 -8.75
C ILE A 78 -0.71 -5.91 -8.12
N VAL A 79 -1.89 -5.76 -7.54
CA VAL A 79 -2.33 -4.52 -6.88
C VAL A 79 -1.37 -4.15 -5.75
N PHE A 80 -1.03 -5.12 -4.89
CA PHE A 80 -0.09 -4.93 -3.80
C PHE A 80 1.26 -4.35 -4.29
N LYS A 81 1.84 -4.96 -5.31
CA LYS A 81 3.16 -4.58 -5.84
C LYS A 81 3.17 -3.30 -6.68
N THR A 82 2.03 -2.90 -7.26
CA THR A 82 1.96 -1.80 -8.24
C THR A 82 1.29 -0.55 -7.70
N VAL A 83 0.01 -0.63 -7.38
CA VAL A 83 -0.83 0.53 -7.03
C VAL A 83 -1.40 0.47 -5.62
N GLY A 84 -1.21 -0.65 -4.93
CA GLY A 84 -1.64 -0.85 -3.54
C GLY A 84 -0.69 -0.18 -2.55
N VAL A 85 -0.48 -0.82 -1.41
CA VAL A 85 0.33 -0.27 -0.32
C VAL A 85 1.75 0.08 -0.76
N VAL A 86 2.45 -0.85 -1.42
CA VAL A 86 3.84 -0.63 -1.87
C VAL A 86 3.92 0.50 -2.90
N GLY A 87 2.99 0.52 -3.87
CA GLY A 87 2.94 1.57 -4.89
C GLY A 87 2.60 2.93 -4.32
N GLY A 88 1.60 3.00 -3.42
CA GLY A 88 1.22 4.25 -2.75
C GLY A 88 2.35 4.82 -1.89
N ILE A 89 2.97 3.99 -1.06
CA ILE A 89 4.14 4.41 -0.26
C ILE A 89 5.29 4.86 -1.15
N LYS A 90 5.57 4.15 -2.24
CA LYS A 90 6.60 4.52 -3.19
C LYS A 90 6.38 5.91 -3.81
N GLU A 91 5.15 6.24 -4.19
CA GLU A 91 4.80 7.57 -4.70
C GLU A 91 5.04 8.68 -3.66
N VAL A 92 4.65 8.46 -2.40
CA VAL A 92 4.87 9.42 -1.31
C VAL A 92 6.37 9.64 -1.11
N LEU A 93 7.15 8.57 -0.99
CA LEU A 93 8.60 8.65 -0.79
C LEU A 93 9.33 9.32 -1.95
N GLN A 94 8.90 9.08 -3.19
CA GLN A 94 9.45 9.74 -4.37
C GLN A 94 9.18 11.25 -4.38
N LYS A 95 7.97 11.67 -3.96
CA LYS A 95 7.61 13.09 -3.83
C LYS A 95 8.35 13.79 -2.69
N ALA A 96 8.60 13.09 -1.59
CA ALA A 96 9.39 13.60 -0.48
C ALA A 96 10.87 13.75 -0.84
N GLY A 97 11.38 12.94 -1.78
CA GLY A 97 12.75 12.96 -2.28
C GLY A 97 13.78 12.54 -1.23
N GLY A 98 15.04 12.39 -1.64
CA GLY A 98 16.17 12.14 -0.72
C GLY A 98 16.16 10.79 0.03
N VAL A 99 15.26 9.88 -0.30
CA VAL A 99 15.20 8.53 0.29
C VAL A 99 16.22 7.62 -0.37
N ASN A 100 17.12 7.05 0.42
CA ASN A 100 18.13 6.11 -0.05
C ASN A 100 17.53 4.70 -0.20
N PHE A 101 16.82 4.22 0.81
CA PHE A 101 16.05 3.00 0.76
C PHE A 101 14.90 3.03 1.76
N SER A 102 13.92 2.18 1.51
CA SER A 102 12.76 2.00 2.38
C SER A 102 12.21 0.59 2.22
N PHE A 103 11.69 0.02 3.31
CA PHE A 103 11.06 -1.29 3.30
C PHE A 103 9.95 -1.40 4.36
N ILE A 104 8.94 -2.19 4.02
CA ILE A 104 7.86 -2.59 4.93
C ILE A 104 8.34 -3.82 5.70
N TYR A 105 8.06 -3.88 7.00
CA TYR A 105 8.38 -4.99 7.88
C TYR A 105 7.15 -5.44 8.70
N GLY A 106 7.34 -6.29 9.69
CA GLY A 106 6.26 -6.72 10.59
C GLY A 106 5.26 -7.69 9.98
N SER A 107 4.05 -7.69 10.49
CA SER A 107 2.97 -8.62 10.12
C SER A 107 2.59 -8.49 8.64
N TYR A 108 2.55 -7.27 8.13
CA TYR A 108 2.21 -6.98 6.75
C TYR A 108 3.22 -7.58 5.74
N ALA A 109 4.52 -7.51 6.03
CA ALA A 109 5.57 -8.09 5.18
C ALA A 109 5.58 -9.63 5.20
N LYS A 110 5.10 -10.24 6.30
CA LYS A 110 5.06 -11.69 6.49
C LYS A 110 3.90 -12.36 5.77
N ALA A 111 3.02 -11.59 5.10
CA ALA A 111 1.78 -12.08 4.50
C ALA A 111 0.91 -12.91 5.50
N LYS A 112 1.09 -12.68 6.80
CA LYS A 112 0.14 -13.15 7.82
C LYS A 112 -1.01 -12.15 7.80
N GLU A 113 -1.91 -12.38 6.88
CA GLU A 113 -2.98 -11.49 6.49
C GLU A 113 -3.97 -11.28 7.64
N ASN A 114 -3.67 -10.28 8.45
CA ASN A 114 -4.72 -9.57 9.15
C ASN A 114 -4.88 -8.25 8.41
N TYR A 115 -5.95 -8.12 7.60
CA TYR A 115 -6.27 -6.92 6.82
C TYR A 115 -6.47 -5.66 7.68
N LEU A 116 -6.44 -5.81 9.00
CA LEU A 116 -6.55 -4.76 10.00
C LEU A 116 -5.21 -4.34 10.60
N SER A 117 -4.10 -5.01 10.25
CA SER A 117 -2.81 -4.65 10.83
C SER A 117 -2.23 -3.39 10.18
N ASP A 118 -1.62 -2.56 11.01
CA ASP A 118 -0.88 -1.38 10.59
C ASP A 118 0.25 -1.72 9.63
N ILE A 119 0.70 -0.74 8.89
CA ILE A 119 1.79 -0.87 7.94
C ILE A 119 3.06 -0.30 8.59
N ASP A 120 3.94 -1.18 9.03
CA ASP A 120 5.21 -0.79 9.63
C ASP A 120 6.26 -0.52 8.55
N LEU A 121 6.86 0.66 8.55
CA LEU A 121 7.77 1.13 7.51
C LEU A 121 9.07 1.68 8.08
N ILE A 122 10.19 1.29 7.48
CA ILE A 122 11.47 1.98 7.66
C ILE A 122 11.74 2.85 6.44
N VAL A 123 12.12 4.10 6.71
CA VAL A 123 12.56 5.08 5.71
C VAL A 123 13.96 5.51 6.09
N VAL A 124 14.92 5.40 5.17
CA VAL A 124 16.30 5.82 5.40
C VAL A 124 16.72 6.81 4.34
N GLY A 125 17.11 7.99 4.78
CA GLY A 125 17.52 9.08 3.91
C GLY A 125 17.31 10.44 4.54
N LYS A 126 17.51 11.50 3.74
CA LYS A 126 17.23 12.88 4.13
C LYS A 126 16.12 13.40 3.22
N CYS A 127 14.89 13.20 3.61
CA CYS A 127 13.70 13.59 2.83
C CYS A 127 13.04 14.85 3.39
N ASN A 128 12.12 15.42 2.62
CA ASN A 128 11.26 16.52 3.10
C ASN A 128 10.15 15.92 3.99
N GLU A 129 10.22 16.18 5.30
CA GLU A 129 9.33 15.61 6.30
C GLU A 129 7.88 16.10 6.14
N ASP A 130 7.67 17.37 5.80
CA ASP A 130 6.31 17.90 5.60
C ASP A 130 5.60 17.18 4.43
N LYS A 131 6.33 16.92 3.33
CA LYS A 131 5.77 16.15 2.20
C LYS A 131 5.53 14.70 2.56
N LEU A 132 6.36 14.14 3.44
CA LEU A 132 6.23 12.78 3.92
C LEU A 132 4.98 12.62 4.77
N ILE A 133 4.81 13.48 5.78
CA ILE A 133 3.64 13.49 6.68
C ILE A 133 2.35 13.67 5.87
N ASN A 134 2.24 14.78 5.12
CA ASN A 134 1.04 15.06 4.32
C ASN A 134 0.73 13.95 3.30
N GLY A 135 1.77 13.33 2.75
CA GLY A 135 1.60 12.24 1.78
C GLY A 135 1.11 10.96 2.44
N PHE A 136 1.59 10.62 3.63
CA PHE A 136 1.12 9.46 4.38
C PHE A 136 -0.29 9.66 4.91
N ASP A 137 -0.65 10.82 5.47
CA ASP A 137 -2.02 11.13 5.90
C ASP A 137 -3.04 10.87 4.77
N GLN A 138 -2.76 11.38 3.56
CA GLN A 138 -3.62 11.13 2.40
C GLN A 138 -3.66 9.66 1.98
N LEU A 139 -2.53 8.96 2.10
CA LEU A 139 -2.45 7.55 1.76
C LEU A 139 -3.22 6.69 2.75
N GLU A 140 -3.12 6.96 4.06
CA GLU A 140 -3.87 6.30 5.13
C GLU A 140 -5.38 6.44 4.93
N GLU A 141 -5.86 7.65 4.59
CA GLU A 141 -7.27 7.87 4.25
C GLU A 141 -7.72 6.97 3.11
N SER A 142 -6.90 6.82 2.07
CA SER A 142 -7.23 6.03 0.89
C SER A 142 -7.11 4.53 1.10
N LEU A 143 -6.20 4.09 1.97
CA LEU A 143 -5.97 2.68 2.31
C LEU A 143 -6.88 2.20 3.45
N LYS A 144 -7.43 3.14 4.25
CA LYS A 144 -8.13 2.86 5.52
C LYS A 144 -7.25 2.06 6.49
N ARG A 145 -5.95 2.43 6.54
CA ARG A 145 -4.93 1.78 7.35
C ARG A 145 -3.91 2.79 7.85
N GLU A 146 -3.44 2.59 9.05
CA GLU A 146 -2.37 3.37 9.66
C GLU A 146 -1.00 2.98 9.11
N ILE A 147 -0.11 3.96 8.92
CA ILE A 147 1.27 3.79 8.45
C ILE A 147 2.22 4.26 9.54
N ASN A 148 2.76 3.30 10.27
CA ASN A 148 3.76 3.54 11.30
C ASN A 148 5.15 3.58 10.69
N TYR A 149 5.73 4.75 10.48
CA TYR A 149 7.07 4.84 9.91
C TYR A 149 8.12 5.34 10.90
N LYS A 150 9.35 4.84 10.73
CA LYS A 150 10.53 5.36 11.41
C LYS A 150 11.50 5.91 10.36
N LEU A 151 11.87 7.18 10.52
CA LEU A 151 12.82 7.87 9.65
C LEU A 151 14.22 7.87 10.28
N TYR A 152 15.20 7.44 9.52
CA TYR A 152 16.61 7.43 9.90
C TYR A 152 17.45 8.18 8.88
N GLY A 153 18.43 8.97 9.35
CA GLY A 153 19.54 9.38 8.52
C GLY A 153 20.39 8.17 8.09
N LEU A 154 21.00 8.21 6.91
CA LEU A 154 21.79 7.07 6.41
C LEU A 154 22.93 6.68 7.35
N ASN A 155 23.63 7.66 7.93
CA ASN A 155 24.74 7.41 8.86
C ASN A 155 24.21 6.89 10.22
N ASP A 156 23.12 7.43 10.70
CA ASP A 156 22.50 7.00 11.96
C ASP A 156 22.02 5.56 11.87
N PHE A 157 21.36 5.20 10.77
CA PHE A 157 20.95 3.83 10.50
C PHE A 157 22.15 2.88 10.51
N LYS A 158 23.25 3.22 9.80
CA LYS A 158 24.47 2.41 9.79
C LYS A 158 25.09 2.26 11.18
N ASN A 159 25.14 3.34 11.95
CA ASN A 159 25.71 3.31 13.29
C ASN A 159 24.88 2.45 14.25
N GLN A 160 23.55 2.57 14.22
CA GLN A 160 22.68 1.76 15.06
C GLN A 160 22.77 0.26 14.70
N VAL A 161 22.87 -0.08 13.42
CA VAL A 161 23.09 -1.47 13.00
C VAL A 161 24.44 -1.99 13.48
N ARG A 162 25.52 -1.20 13.39
CA ARG A 162 26.86 -1.56 13.90
C ARG A 162 26.86 -1.74 15.43
N GLN A 163 26.11 -0.93 16.16
CA GLN A 163 25.92 -1.04 17.59
C GLN A 163 25.01 -2.20 18.00
N ARG A 164 24.52 -2.98 17.02
CA ARG A 164 23.62 -4.11 17.23
C ARG A 164 22.33 -3.72 17.93
N GLU A 165 21.74 -2.59 17.54
CA GLU A 165 20.45 -2.16 18.10
C GLU A 165 19.40 -3.29 17.86
N PRO A 166 18.79 -3.83 18.94
CA PRO A 166 18.01 -5.07 18.86
C PRO A 166 16.81 -4.99 17.91
N PHE A 167 16.12 -3.85 17.87
CA PHE A 167 14.96 -3.66 17.00
C PHE A 167 15.38 -3.74 15.51
N LEU A 168 16.45 -3.03 15.12
CA LEU A 168 16.92 -3.03 13.74
C LEU A 168 17.44 -4.42 13.33
N LEU A 169 18.16 -5.11 14.19
CA LEU A 169 18.63 -6.47 13.88
C LEU A 169 17.45 -7.41 13.61
N ASN A 170 16.45 -7.41 14.49
CA ASN A 170 15.29 -8.27 14.35
C ASN A 170 14.55 -8.03 13.02
N ILE A 171 14.31 -6.78 12.64
CA ILE A 171 13.59 -6.48 11.39
C ILE A 171 14.47 -6.73 10.14
N LEU A 172 15.80 -6.65 10.26
CA LEU A 172 16.71 -6.93 9.17
C LEU A 172 16.88 -8.44 8.90
N GLU A 173 16.72 -9.29 9.90
CA GLU A 173 16.70 -10.74 9.77
C GLU A 173 15.35 -11.26 9.26
N ASP A 174 14.28 -10.54 9.56
CA ASP A 174 12.92 -10.93 9.26
C ASP A 174 12.54 -10.66 7.78
N LYS A 175 11.41 -11.25 7.36
CA LYS A 175 10.84 -10.99 6.02
C LYS A 175 10.45 -9.53 5.88
N LYS A 176 10.89 -8.90 4.79
CA LYS A 176 10.61 -7.50 4.47
C LYS A 176 10.24 -7.32 3.00
N THR A 177 9.52 -6.26 2.68
CA THR A 177 9.16 -5.89 1.31
C THR A 177 9.81 -4.55 0.97
N MET A 178 10.78 -4.56 0.06
CA MET A 178 11.44 -3.34 -0.37
C MET A 178 10.48 -2.42 -1.14
N VAL A 179 10.50 -1.12 -0.82
CA VAL A 179 9.72 -0.07 -1.49
C VAL A 179 10.63 0.83 -2.34
N ILE A 180 11.72 1.31 -1.78
CA ILE A 180 12.79 2.06 -2.46
C ILE A 180 14.11 1.31 -2.25
N GLY A 181 14.96 1.26 -3.27
CA GLY A 181 16.20 0.50 -3.25
C GLY A 181 15.99 -1.01 -3.35
N GLY A 182 17.05 -1.78 -3.23
CA GLY A 182 17.03 -3.24 -3.32
C GLY A 182 17.69 -3.93 -2.12
N GLU A 183 17.36 -5.20 -1.88
CA GLU A 183 18.01 -6.00 -0.81
C GLU A 183 19.53 -6.07 -0.95
N ASN A 184 20.05 -6.14 -2.16
CA ASN A 184 21.49 -6.17 -2.40
C ASN A 184 22.17 -4.86 -2.00
N GLU A 185 21.49 -3.73 -2.18
CA GLU A 185 22.00 -2.41 -1.75
C GLU A 185 21.97 -2.31 -0.22
N LEU A 186 20.87 -2.75 0.39
CA LEU A 186 20.77 -2.82 1.85
C LEU A 186 21.89 -3.69 2.44
N ARG A 187 22.12 -4.88 1.89
CA ARG A 187 23.21 -5.78 2.33
C ARG A 187 24.59 -5.16 2.18
N LYS A 188 24.84 -4.39 1.11
CA LYS A 188 26.13 -3.68 0.94
C LYS A 188 26.34 -2.60 2.01
N ILE A 189 25.25 -1.93 2.43
CA ILE A 189 25.30 -0.92 3.48
C ILE A 189 25.58 -1.56 4.85
N LEU A 190 25.04 -2.75 5.09
CA LEU A 190 25.21 -3.49 6.34
C LEU A 190 26.59 -4.16 6.48
N LYS A 191 27.26 -4.47 5.35
CA LYS A 191 28.59 -5.12 5.33
C LYS A 191 29.77 -4.14 5.43
N ARG A 192 29.53 -2.84 5.32
CA ARG A 192 30.52 -1.77 5.43
C ARG A 192 30.40 -1.03 6.78
#